data_48277c4afe18c11826e66d0d20ec181c
#
_entry.id   48277c4afe18c11826e66d0d20ec181c
#
_cell.length_a   1.000
_cell.length_b   1.000
_cell.length_c   1.000
_cell.angle_alpha   90.00
_cell.angle_beta   90.00
_cell.angle_gamma   90.00
#
_symmetry.space_group_name_H-M   'P 1'
#
loop_
_entity.id
_entity.type
_entity.pdbx_description
1 polymer ?
#
loop_
_entity_poly.entity_id
_entity_poly.type
_entity_poly.pdbx_seq_one_letter_code
_entity_poly.pdbx_strand_id
1 'polypeptide(L)'
;MFKTIVCFLALNLSLFAVGFDLKPIKSELVKVDDIYGYIKDSDDIKLYSSGVVVQHFSNSQSIIARASVIDKKNGLAKLEFSVFSALKQDALPLPNVLPKVGDEVVLNFLYDRGLVIAPDEQTYNELVREFPQIYFTHIDIFGAQLIRTATLSPKRSDFR
;
A
#
# COMPACT_ATOMS: atom_id res chain seq x y z
N MET A 1 21.66 -13.82 -43.14
CA MET A 1 21.65 -12.45 -42.55
C MET A 1 20.28 -12.01 -42.05
N PHE A 2 19.19 -12.21 -42.80
CA PHE A 2 17.84 -11.77 -42.36
C PHE A 2 17.31 -12.48 -41.06
N LYS A 3 17.56 -13.78 -40.90
CA LYS A 3 17.16 -14.57 -39.71
C LYS A 3 17.88 -14.15 -38.42
N THR A 4 19.13 -13.71 -38.52
CA THR A 4 19.93 -13.26 -37.37
C THR A 4 19.47 -11.87 -36.88
N ILE A 5 19.05 -11.00 -37.79
CA ILE A 5 18.54 -9.66 -37.44
C ILE A 5 17.19 -9.76 -36.72
N VAL A 6 16.32 -10.69 -37.13
CA VAL A 6 15.00 -10.91 -36.48
C VAL A 6 15.16 -11.45 -35.05
N CYS A 7 16.13 -12.33 -34.80
CA CYS A 7 16.44 -12.80 -33.43
C CYS A 7 16.99 -11.69 -32.53
N PHE A 8 17.80 -10.79 -33.06
CA PHE A 8 18.33 -9.64 -32.29
C PHE A 8 17.25 -8.62 -31.98
N LEU A 9 16.29 -8.41 -32.87
CA LEU A 9 15.14 -7.52 -32.64
C LEU A 9 14.17 -8.10 -31.61
N ALA A 10 13.94 -9.43 -31.62
CA ALA A 10 13.09 -10.10 -30.66
C ALA A 10 13.67 -10.12 -29.24
N LEU A 11 15.02 -10.14 -29.10
CA LEU A 11 15.70 -10.12 -27.81
C LEU A 11 15.63 -8.74 -27.13
N ASN A 12 15.45 -7.67 -27.89
CA ASN A 12 15.33 -6.32 -27.33
C ASN A 12 13.91 -5.96 -26.88
N LEU A 13 12.88 -6.72 -27.27
CA LEU A 13 11.51 -6.46 -26.82
C LEU A 13 11.21 -7.00 -25.41
N SER A 14 12.07 -7.80 -24.83
CA SER A 14 11.88 -8.39 -23.49
C SER A 14 12.46 -7.55 -22.34
N LEU A 15 13.00 -6.37 -22.62
CA LEU A 15 13.64 -5.48 -21.63
C LEU A 15 12.75 -4.34 -21.12
N PHE A 16 11.47 -4.33 -21.46
CA PHE A 16 10.52 -3.47 -20.74
C PHE A 16 10.13 -4.17 -19.44
N ALA A 17 10.96 -4.03 -18.42
CA ALA A 17 10.50 -4.22 -17.05
C ALA A 17 9.30 -3.31 -16.84
N VAL A 18 8.12 -3.90 -16.66
CA VAL A 18 6.92 -3.16 -16.25
C VAL A 18 7.26 -2.56 -14.90
N GLY A 19 7.56 -1.28 -14.89
CA GLY A 19 7.85 -0.56 -13.65
C GLY A 19 6.66 -0.72 -12.71
N PHE A 20 6.90 -1.20 -11.51
CA PHE A 20 5.90 -1.32 -10.47
C PHE A 20 5.61 0.09 -9.93
N ASP A 21 4.54 0.71 -10.41
CA ASP A 21 4.13 2.05 -9.97
C ASP A 21 3.18 1.94 -8.78
N LEU A 22 3.65 2.39 -7.62
CA LEU A 22 2.93 2.38 -6.35
C LEU A 22 2.28 3.73 -6.02
N LYS A 23 1.91 4.52 -7.02
CA LYS A 23 1.26 5.80 -6.78
C LYS A 23 -0.03 5.65 -5.97
N PRO A 24 -0.29 6.57 -5.03
CA PRO A 24 -1.58 6.61 -4.36
C PRO A 24 -2.71 6.81 -5.37
N ILE A 25 -3.77 6.00 -5.22
CA ILE A 25 -4.98 6.08 -6.05
C ILE A 25 -6.06 6.74 -5.21
N LYS A 26 -6.57 7.89 -5.66
CA LYS A 26 -7.65 8.60 -5.01
C LYS A 26 -8.99 8.29 -5.67
N SER A 27 -9.97 8.01 -4.87
CA SER A 27 -11.35 7.75 -5.29
C SER A 27 -12.32 8.22 -4.21
N GLU A 28 -13.61 8.25 -4.50
CA GLU A 28 -14.66 8.60 -3.55
C GLU A 28 -15.56 7.41 -3.27
N LEU A 29 -16.07 7.32 -2.04
CA LEU A 29 -17.05 6.31 -1.66
C LEU A 29 -18.39 6.62 -2.38
N VAL A 30 -18.82 5.72 -3.26
CA VAL A 30 -20.10 5.82 -3.97
C VAL A 30 -21.24 5.12 -3.24
N LYS A 31 -20.90 4.14 -2.39
CA LYS A 31 -21.85 3.43 -1.52
C LYS A 31 -21.13 2.99 -0.24
N VAL A 32 -21.85 3.00 0.86
CA VAL A 32 -21.40 2.46 2.16
C VAL A 32 -22.48 1.53 2.70
N ASP A 33 -22.05 0.38 3.25
CA ASP A 33 -22.92 -0.65 3.78
C ASP A 33 -22.22 -1.29 5.00
N ASP A 34 -22.52 -0.79 6.19
CA ASP A 34 -21.91 -1.14 7.47
C ASP A 34 -20.38 -1.05 7.44
N ILE A 35 -19.67 -2.19 7.51
CA ILE A 35 -18.21 -2.28 7.46
C ILE A 35 -17.67 -2.29 6.01
N TYR A 36 -18.51 -2.17 5.01
CA TYR A 36 -18.11 -2.21 3.61
C TYR A 36 -18.35 -0.88 2.91
N GLY A 37 -17.43 -0.52 2.03
CA GLY A 37 -17.56 0.60 1.11
C GLY A 37 -17.39 0.16 -0.33
N TYR A 38 -17.83 1.00 -1.25
CA TYR A 38 -17.68 0.76 -2.69
C TYR A 38 -17.14 2.02 -3.35
N ILE A 39 -16.14 1.85 -4.21
CA ILE A 39 -15.60 2.89 -5.06
C ILE A 39 -15.73 2.47 -6.51
N LYS A 40 -15.63 3.40 -7.45
CA LYS A 40 -15.54 3.07 -8.88
C LYS A 40 -14.29 2.25 -9.11
N ASP A 41 -14.43 1.15 -9.85
CA ASP A 41 -13.30 0.30 -10.21
C ASP A 41 -12.48 0.92 -11.35
N SER A 42 -11.18 0.64 -11.36
CA SER A 42 -10.25 0.92 -12.45
C SER A 42 -9.18 -0.16 -12.55
N ASP A 43 -8.48 -0.22 -13.67
CA ASP A 43 -7.41 -1.21 -13.90
C ASP A 43 -6.22 -1.04 -12.94
N ASP A 44 -6.03 0.17 -12.40
CA ASP A 44 -4.97 0.48 -11.43
C ASP A 44 -5.27 -0.07 -10.03
N ILE A 45 -6.56 -0.23 -9.69
CA ILE A 45 -6.97 -0.80 -8.41
C ILE A 45 -6.71 -2.30 -8.42
N LYS A 46 -5.85 -2.76 -7.52
CA LYS A 46 -5.54 -4.19 -7.39
C LYS A 46 -6.30 -4.80 -6.23
N LEU A 47 -6.66 -6.07 -6.39
CA LEU A 47 -7.25 -6.85 -5.30
C LEU A 47 -6.26 -6.92 -4.13
N TYR A 48 -6.76 -6.79 -2.92
CA TYR A 48 -6.00 -6.75 -1.66
C TYR A 48 -5.14 -5.51 -1.45
N SER A 49 -5.14 -4.53 -2.35
CA SER A 49 -4.52 -3.24 -2.04
C SER A 49 -5.21 -2.60 -0.84
N SER A 50 -4.42 -1.94 -0.01
CA SER A 50 -4.93 -1.26 1.19
C SER A 50 -4.72 0.24 1.09
N GLY A 51 -5.51 0.96 1.87
CA GLY A 51 -5.46 2.42 1.93
C GLY A 51 -6.20 2.94 3.15
N VAL A 52 -6.58 4.17 3.07
CA VAL A 52 -7.28 4.89 4.14
C VAL A 52 -8.52 5.60 3.61
N VAL A 53 -9.49 5.82 4.50
CA VAL A 53 -10.61 6.71 4.26
C VAL A 53 -10.32 8.01 4.97
N VAL A 54 -10.37 9.11 4.22
CA VAL A 54 -10.13 10.46 4.70
C VAL A 54 -11.44 11.23 4.70
N GLN A 55 -11.79 11.80 5.82
CA GLN A 55 -12.90 12.71 5.91
C GLN A 55 -12.41 14.16 5.99
N HIS A 56 -12.99 14.99 5.17
CA HIS A 56 -12.73 16.43 5.15
C HIS A 56 -13.73 17.16 6.05
N PHE A 57 -13.20 18.01 6.92
CA PHE A 57 -13.95 18.94 7.76
C PHE A 57 -13.68 20.37 7.27
N SER A 58 -14.41 21.34 7.75
CA SER A 58 -14.32 22.74 7.28
C SER A 58 -12.88 23.29 7.25
N ASN A 59 -12.03 22.93 8.22
CA ASN A 59 -10.66 23.46 8.34
C ASN A 59 -9.59 22.36 8.55
N SER A 60 -9.96 21.09 8.40
CA SER A 60 -9.05 19.97 8.66
C SER A 60 -9.48 18.73 7.90
N GLN A 61 -8.58 17.75 7.85
CA GLN A 61 -8.91 16.41 7.36
C GLN A 61 -8.40 15.37 8.36
N SER A 62 -9.06 14.23 8.44
CA SER A 62 -8.68 13.14 9.30
C SER A 62 -8.82 11.79 8.63
N ILE A 63 -7.91 10.88 8.93
CA ILE A 63 -8.04 9.47 8.57
C ILE A 63 -9.02 8.85 9.58
N ILE A 64 -10.15 8.33 9.09
CA ILE A 64 -11.21 7.77 9.92
C ILE A 64 -11.27 6.25 9.90
N ALA A 65 -10.75 5.62 8.85
CA ALA A 65 -10.71 4.17 8.73
C ALA A 65 -9.55 3.73 7.84
N ARG A 66 -9.15 2.48 7.98
CA ARG A 66 -8.38 1.74 6.98
C ARG A 66 -9.35 1.08 6.02
N ALA A 67 -9.03 1.06 4.73
CA ALA A 67 -9.78 0.37 3.69
C ALA A 67 -8.91 -0.70 3.03
N SER A 68 -9.50 -1.85 2.70
CA SER A 68 -8.81 -2.92 1.95
C SER A 68 -9.72 -3.42 0.85
N VAL A 69 -9.22 -3.51 -0.39
CA VAL A 69 -9.98 -4.01 -1.53
C VAL A 69 -10.15 -5.51 -1.39
N ILE A 70 -11.37 -5.99 -1.24
CA ILE A 70 -11.68 -7.42 -1.04
C ILE A 70 -12.33 -8.08 -2.24
N ASP A 71 -12.98 -7.30 -3.12
CA ASP A 71 -13.65 -7.82 -4.32
C ASP A 71 -13.74 -6.73 -5.40
N LYS A 72 -13.84 -7.14 -6.65
CA LYS A 72 -14.03 -6.26 -7.81
C LYS A 72 -15.11 -6.86 -8.70
N LYS A 73 -16.25 -6.18 -8.83
CA LYS A 73 -17.39 -6.70 -9.58
C LYS A 73 -18.30 -5.58 -10.09
N ASN A 74 -18.81 -5.74 -11.30
CA ASN A 74 -19.77 -4.82 -11.91
C ASN A 74 -19.30 -3.36 -11.96
N GLY A 75 -18.00 -3.11 -12.23
CA GLY A 75 -17.43 -1.78 -12.30
C GLY A 75 -17.24 -1.10 -10.93
N LEU A 76 -17.35 -1.86 -9.84
CA LEU A 76 -17.12 -1.40 -8.48
C LEU A 76 -16.04 -2.25 -7.79
N ALA A 77 -15.18 -1.58 -7.03
CA ALA A 77 -14.29 -2.23 -6.08
C ALA A 77 -14.93 -2.16 -4.69
N LYS A 78 -15.09 -3.34 -4.06
CA LYS A 78 -15.61 -3.48 -2.71
C LYS A 78 -14.46 -3.35 -1.71
N LEU A 79 -14.64 -2.50 -0.74
CA LEU A 79 -13.70 -2.24 0.34
C LEU A 79 -14.25 -2.80 1.66
N GLU A 80 -13.37 -3.36 2.46
CA GLU A 80 -13.63 -3.67 3.86
C GLU A 80 -12.97 -2.61 4.73
N PHE A 81 -13.73 -2.03 5.66
CA PHE A 81 -13.24 -1.05 6.61
C PHE A 81 -12.72 -1.71 7.88
N SER A 82 -11.65 -1.16 8.43
CA SER A 82 -11.12 -1.53 9.73
C SER A 82 -10.56 -0.31 10.45
N VAL A 83 -10.34 -0.44 11.75
CA VAL A 83 -9.76 0.65 12.55
C VAL A 83 -8.35 0.96 12.04
N PHE A 84 -8.06 2.25 11.83
CA PHE A 84 -6.72 2.71 11.50
C PHE A 84 -5.87 2.76 12.78
N SER A 85 -5.03 1.75 12.98
CA SER A 85 -4.22 1.57 14.19
C SER A 85 -2.74 1.97 14.03
N ALA A 86 -2.34 2.48 12.86
CA ALA A 86 -0.94 2.84 12.58
C ALA A 86 -0.43 4.05 13.40
N LEU A 87 -1.36 4.89 13.85
CA LEU A 87 -1.07 5.99 14.77
C LEU A 87 -1.81 5.73 16.08
N LYS A 88 -1.22 4.94 16.97
CA LYS A 88 -1.70 4.85 18.35
C LYS A 88 -1.49 6.22 19.00
N GLN A 89 -2.56 6.97 19.15
CA GLN A 89 -2.59 8.18 19.94
C GLN A 89 -3.30 7.85 21.26
N ASP A 90 -2.52 7.67 22.32
CA ASP A 90 -3.09 7.48 23.67
C ASP A 90 -3.67 8.79 24.23
N ALA A 91 -3.38 9.93 23.59
CA ALA A 91 -3.72 11.27 24.06
C ALA A 91 -5.05 11.84 23.51
N LEU A 92 -5.59 11.29 22.41
CA LEU A 92 -6.84 11.76 21.80
C LEU A 92 -7.79 10.57 21.59
N PRO A 93 -9.11 10.75 21.87
CA PRO A 93 -10.08 9.72 21.53
C PRO A 93 -10.05 9.46 20.02
N LEU A 94 -10.15 8.18 19.64
CA LEU A 94 -10.35 7.80 18.24
C LEU A 94 -11.59 8.56 17.74
N PRO A 95 -11.53 9.20 16.56
CA PRO A 95 -12.71 9.81 16.00
C PRO A 95 -13.76 8.71 15.80
N ASN A 96 -14.84 8.79 16.57
CA ASN A 96 -15.96 7.83 16.47
C ASN A 96 -16.84 8.20 15.26
N VAL A 97 -16.20 8.37 14.11
CA VAL A 97 -16.81 8.80 12.85
C VAL A 97 -16.72 7.64 11.88
N LEU A 98 -17.86 7.24 11.36
CA LEU A 98 -17.98 6.19 10.38
C LEU A 98 -17.79 6.74 8.96
N PRO A 99 -17.20 5.97 8.04
CA PRO A 99 -17.14 6.30 6.62
C PRO A 99 -18.54 6.53 6.04
N LYS A 100 -18.68 7.52 5.18
CA LYS A 100 -19.92 7.86 4.49
C LYS A 100 -19.69 8.09 3.00
N VAL A 101 -20.77 8.06 2.24
CA VAL A 101 -20.73 8.37 0.81
C VAL A 101 -20.14 9.77 0.59
N GLY A 102 -19.22 9.89 -0.37
CA GLY A 102 -18.48 11.11 -0.68
C GLY A 102 -17.15 11.27 0.09
N ASP A 103 -16.85 10.43 1.09
CA ASP A 103 -15.54 10.47 1.73
C ASP A 103 -14.45 9.98 0.76
N GLU A 104 -13.27 10.60 0.83
CA GLU A 104 -12.12 10.27 -0.02
C GLU A 104 -11.49 8.95 0.43
N VAL A 105 -11.23 8.06 -0.52
CA VAL A 105 -10.44 6.85 -0.32
C VAL A 105 -9.09 7.04 -1.01
N VAL A 106 -8.00 6.84 -0.27
CA VAL A 106 -6.64 6.85 -0.81
C VAL A 106 -6.07 5.44 -0.69
N LEU A 107 -6.08 4.68 -1.79
CA LEU A 107 -5.44 3.38 -1.88
C LEU A 107 -3.92 3.53 -2.10
N ASN A 108 -3.16 2.48 -1.81
CA ASN A 108 -1.70 2.48 -1.83
C ASN A 108 -1.10 3.57 -0.91
N PHE A 109 -1.79 3.89 0.16
CA PHE A 109 -1.35 4.87 1.16
C PHE A 109 -0.08 4.40 1.86
N LEU A 110 0.98 5.22 1.82
CA LEU A 110 2.32 4.92 2.37
C LEU A 110 2.98 3.65 1.78
N TYR A 111 2.67 3.28 0.54
CA TYR A 111 3.37 2.19 -0.16
C TYR A 111 4.75 2.61 -0.69
N ASP A 112 5.22 3.79 -0.32
CA ASP A 112 6.56 4.29 -0.56
C ASP A 112 7.61 3.78 0.45
N ARG A 113 7.20 2.91 1.39
CA ARG A 113 8.06 2.33 2.42
C ARG A 113 8.12 0.83 2.33
N GLY A 114 9.32 0.27 2.50
CA GLY A 114 9.56 -1.16 2.46
C GLY A 114 10.54 -1.63 3.53
N LEU A 115 10.44 -2.90 3.89
CA LEU A 115 11.44 -3.62 4.66
C LEU A 115 11.98 -4.75 3.77
N VAL A 116 13.30 -4.80 3.61
CA VAL A 116 13.96 -5.86 2.84
C VAL A 116 14.79 -6.71 3.79
N ILE A 117 14.60 -8.02 3.70
CA ILE A 117 15.43 -9.03 4.35
C ILE A 117 16.23 -9.70 3.24
N ALA A 118 17.44 -9.21 3.00
CA ALA A 118 18.34 -9.74 1.99
C ALA A 118 19.36 -10.71 2.63
N PRO A 119 19.85 -11.71 1.87
CA PRO A 119 20.87 -12.65 2.37
C PRO A 119 22.23 -12.00 2.57
N ASP A 120 22.53 -10.91 1.86
CA ASP A 120 23.79 -10.18 1.90
C ASP A 120 23.59 -8.70 1.52
N GLU A 121 24.60 -7.88 1.80
CA GLU A 121 24.61 -6.46 1.54
C GLU A 121 24.56 -6.11 0.05
N GLN A 122 25.16 -6.93 -0.81
CA GLN A 122 25.15 -6.69 -2.25
C GLN A 122 23.72 -6.77 -2.79
N THR A 123 22.98 -7.82 -2.45
CA THR A 123 21.57 -8.00 -2.83
C THR A 123 20.69 -6.86 -2.30
N TYR A 124 20.93 -6.42 -1.06
CA TYR A 124 20.23 -5.26 -0.49
C TYR A 124 20.48 -4.00 -1.32
N ASN A 125 21.75 -3.69 -1.62
CA ASN A 125 22.12 -2.49 -2.37
C ASN A 125 21.62 -2.51 -3.81
N GLU A 126 21.58 -3.66 -4.47
CA GLU A 126 21.01 -3.83 -5.80
C GLU A 126 19.51 -3.53 -5.79
N LEU A 127 18.78 -4.05 -4.82
CA LEU A 127 17.35 -3.83 -4.70
C LEU A 127 17.00 -2.37 -4.38
N VAL A 128 17.71 -1.73 -3.47
CA VAL A 128 17.52 -0.30 -3.15
C VAL A 128 17.77 0.58 -4.38
N ARG A 129 18.75 0.23 -5.20
CA ARG A 129 19.06 0.96 -6.45
C ARG A 129 18.00 0.76 -7.54
N GLU A 130 17.40 -0.43 -7.62
CA GLU A 130 16.37 -0.76 -8.59
C GLU A 130 15.03 -0.05 -8.29
N PHE A 131 14.75 0.21 -6.99
CA PHE A 131 13.50 0.85 -6.55
C PHE A 131 13.76 2.16 -5.80
N PRO A 132 14.31 3.20 -6.46
CA PRO A 132 14.69 4.46 -5.80
C PRO A 132 13.49 5.26 -5.24
N GLN A 133 12.27 4.93 -5.67
CA GLN A 133 11.02 5.55 -5.18
C GLN A 133 10.55 4.96 -3.85
N ILE A 134 11.15 3.85 -3.38
CA ILE A 134 10.77 3.21 -2.12
C ILE A 134 11.82 3.54 -1.06
N TYR A 135 11.38 4.05 0.08
CA TYR A 135 12.22 4.21 1.25
C TYR A 135 12.34 2.87 2.00
N PHE A 136 13.48 2.22 1.89
CA PHE A 136 13.73 0.96 2.58
C PHE A 136 14.26 1.20 3.99
N THR A 137 13.57 0.64 4.98
CA THR A 137 14.08 0.52 6.34
C THR A 137 15.11 -0.60 6.39
N HIS A 138 16.31 -0.32 6.91
CA HIS A 138 17.35 -1.31 7.05
C HIS A 138 16.95 -2.38 8.08
N ILE A 139 17.28 -3.64 7.80
CA ILE A 139 16.92 -4.79 8.65
C ILE A 139 17.42 -4.65 10.09
N ASP A 140 18.58 -4.03 10.29
CA ASP A 140 19.16 -3.82 11.62
C ASP A 140 18.29 -2.92 12.50
N ILE A 141 17.62 -1.91 11.91
CA ILE A 141 16.69 -1.05 12.64
C ILE A 141 15.49 -1.86 13.12
N PHE A 142 14.97 -2.74 12.27
CA PHE A 142 13.89 -3.65 12.62
C PHE A 142 14.34 -4.66 13.70
N GLY A 143 15.54 -5.25 13.54
CA GLY A 143 16.14 -6.14 14.52
C GLY A 143 16.33 -5.48 15.89
N ALA A 144 16.85 -4.24 15.93
CA ALA A 144 16.99 -3.47 17.16
C ALA A 144 15.65 -3.22 17.84
N GLN A 145 14.58 -2.97 17.08
CA GLN A 145 13.24 -2.83 17.62
C GLN A 145 12.71 -4.14 18.25
N LEU A 146 12.93 -5.28 17.62
CA LEU A 146 12.55 -6.60 18.16
C LEU A 146 13.29 -6.90 19.47
N ILE A 147 14.58 -6.59 19.55
CA ILE A 147 15.38 -6.74 20.77
C ILE A 147 14.82 -5.85 21.89
N ARG A 148 14.53 -4.58 21.58
CA ARG A 148 13.97 -3.62 22.53
C ARG A 148 12.63 -4.06 23.11
N THR A 149 11.80 -4.74 22.31
CA THR A 149 10.50 -5.27 22.74
C THR A 149 10.57 -6.71 23.29
N ALA A 150 11.78 -7.28 23.44
CA ALA A 150 12.03 -8.66 23.84
C ALA A 150 11.26 -9.69 23.01
N THR A 151 11.09 -9.41 21.72
CA THR A 151 10.35 -10.26 20.78
C THR A 151 11.33 -11.16 20.03
N LEU A 152 11.40 -12.44 20.40
CA LEU A 152 12.28 -13.41 19.72
C LEU A 152 11.72 -13.92 18.39
N SER A 153 10.41 -13.80 18.18
CA SER A 153 9.72 -14.22 16.96
C SER A 153 8.79 -13.11 16.51
N PRO A 154 9.06 -12.48 15.35
CA PRO A 154 8.23 -11.39 14.84
C PRO A 154 6.77 -11.82 14.65
N LYS A 155 5.85 -10.97 15.06
CA LYS A 155 4.42 -11.12 14.82
C LYS A 155 3.98 -10.17 13.72
N ARG A 156 2.82 -10.42 13.12
CA ARG A 156 2.25 -9.54 12.10
C ARG A 156 2.09 -8.08 12.56
N SER A 157 1.91 -7.86 13.87
CA SER A 157 1.83 -6.51 14.47
C SER A 157 3.16 -5.74 14.43
N ASP A 158 4.30 -6.43 14.35
CA ASP A 158 5.62 -5.80 14.38
C ASP A 158 6.01 -5.20 13.02
N PHE A 159 5.25 -5.54 11.97
CA PHE A 159 5.39 -5.03 10.59
C PHE A 159 4.37 -3.92 10.25
N ARG A 160 3.76 -3.29 11.25
CA ARG A 160 2.73 -2.27 11.06
C ARG A 160 3.17 -0.92 11.60
#